data_775e9da29163bd2ea95c24b952ff5866
#
_entry.id   775e9da29163bd2ea95c24b952ff5866
#
_cell.length_a   1.000
_cell.length_b   1.000
_cell.length_c   1.000
_cell.angle_alpha   90.00
_cell.angle_beta   90.00
_cell.angle_gamma   90.00
#
_symmetry.space_group_name_H-M   'P 1'
#
loop_
_entity.id
_entity.type
_entity.pdbx_description
1 polymer ?
#
loop_
_entity_poly.entity_id
_entity_poly.type
_entity_poly.pdbx_seq_one_letter_code
_entity_poly.pdbx_strand_id
1 'polypeptide(L)'
;MALNLALKVHDQDNVATIFANGITDGTEVEVRDKKGQNEIITVHGDVPYGHKIALCDIHKGEQITKYGEEIGVATAEIKKGDYVHVHNLDSMRGRGDL
;
A
#
# COMPACT_ATOMS: atom_id res chain seq x y z
N MET A 1 5.43 15.70 -17.45
CA MET A 1 5.90 15.78 -16.08
C MET A 1 5.85 14.40 -15.43
N ALA A 2 6.91 14.00 -14.78
CA ALA A 2 6.95 12.68 -14.18
C ALA A 2 6.04 12.63 -12.94
N LEU A 3 5.22 11.60 -12.85
CA LEU A 3 4.44 11.35 -11.66
C LEU A 3 5.28 10.59 -10.65
N ASN A 4 4.92 10.73 -9.38
CA ASN A 4 5.55 9.94 -8.33
C ASN A 4 5.20 8.47 -8.52
N LEU A 5 6.18 7.60 -8.39
CA LEU A 5 6.03 6.19 -8.74
C LEU A 5 5.72 5.34 -7.52
N ALA A 6 4.78 4.42 -7.68
CA ALA A 6 4.55 3.32 -6.75
C ALA A 6 4.47 2.02 -7.55
N LEU A 7 4.91 0.92 -6.96
CA LEU A 7 4.94 -0.36 -7.65
C LEU A 7 4.04 -1.38 -6.97
N LYS A 8 3.20 -2.01 -7.78
CA LYS A 8 2.44 -3.21 -7.44
C LYS A 8 3.17 -4.39 -8.08
N VAL A 9 3.69 -5.30 -7.27
CA VAL A 9 4.59 -6.33 -7.77
C VAL A 9 3.85 -7.57 -8.24
N HIS A 10 2.74 -7.92 -7.61
CA HIS A 10 1.98 -9.13 -7.92
C HIS A 10 0.50 -8.77 -8.11
N ASP A 11 -0.19 -9.52 -8.97
CA ASP A 11 -1.59 -9.23 -9.29
C ASP A 11 -2.51 -9.24 -8.07
N GLN A 12 -2.19 -10.05 -7.08
CA GLN A 12 -3.01 -10.18 -5.88
C GLN A 12 -2.69 -9.15 -4.80
N ASP A 13 -1.68 -8.30 -5.03
CA ASP A 13 -1.30 -7.30 -4.05
C ASP A 13 -2.42 -6.27 -3.87
N ASN A 14 -2.74 -5.95 -2.63
CA ASN A 14 -3.66 -4.87 -2.32
C ASN A 14 -2.96 -3.65 -1.75
N VAL A 15 -1.62 -3.65 -1.75
CA VAL A 15 -0.79 -2.50 -1.43
C VAL A 15 0.28 -2.32 -2.50
N ALA A 16 0.77 -1.10 -2.62
CA ALA A 16 1.89 -0.77 -3.50
C ALA A 16 2.95 -0.03 -2.70
N THR A 17 4.21 -0.22 -3.09
CA THR A 17 5.33 0.43 -2.43
C THR A 17 5.65 1.75 -3.12
N ILE A 18 5.82 2.81 -2.33
CA ILE A 18 6.16 4.14 -2.83
C ILE A 18 7.66 4.23 -3.12
N PHE A 19 7.99 4.66 -4.32
CA PHE A 19 9.37 4.90 -4.75
C PHE A 19 9.56 6.36 -5.11
N ALA A 20 9.14 7.25 -4.20
CA ALA A 20 9.28 8.68 -4.39
C ALA A 20 9.39 9.35 -3.03
N ASN A 21 10.08 10.48 -2.98
CA ASN A 21 10.20 11.29 -1.77
C ASN A 21 9.14 12.38 -1.76
N GLY A 22 8.82 12.89 -0.58
CA GLY A 22 7.94 14.04 -0.45
C GLY A 22 6.48 13.74 -0.71
N ILE A 23 6.05 12.51 -0.52
CA ILE A 23 4.65 12.13 -0.71
C ILE A 23 3.87 12.57 0.51
N THR A 24 2.97 13.52 0.32
CA THR A 24 2.13 14.07 1.38
C THR A 24 0.66 13.85 1.04
N ASP A 25 -0.19 14.18 1.99
CA ASP A 25 -1.64 14.05 1.82
C ASP A 25 -2.09 14.79 0.56
N GLY A 26 -2.85 14.10 -0.28
CA GLY A 26 -3.36 14.66 -1.53
C GLY A 26 -2.42 14.51 -2.73
N THR A 27 -1.24 13.95 -2.55
CA THR A 27 -0.32 13.72 -3.66
C THR A 27 -0.85 12.59 -4.54
N GLU A 28 -0.80 12.80 -5.87
CA GLU A 28 -1.12 11.76 -6.82
C GLU A 28 0.12 10.94 -7.14
N VAL A 29 -0.02 9.62 -7.12
CA VAL A 29 1.06 8.70 -7.49
C VAL A 29 0.59 7.81 -8.63
N GLU A 30 1.54 7.44 -9.47
CA GLU A 30 1.30 6.49 -10.54
C GLU A 30 1.69 5.10 -10.05
N VAL A 31 0.71 4.22 -9.92
CA VAL A 31 0.94 2.83 -9.52
C VAL A 31 1.13 2.01 -10.80
N ARG A 32 2.27 1.36 -10.93
CA ARG A 32 2.57 0.48 -12.06
C ARG A 32 2.65 -0.95 -11.60
N ASP A 33 2.12 -1.85 -12.43
CA ASP A 33 2.26 -3.28 -12.17
C ASP A 33 3.23 -3.91 -13.19
N LYS A 34 3.49 -5.20 -13.03
CA LYS A 34 4.42 -5.92 -13.92
C LYS A 34 3.85 -6.12 -15.32
N LYS A 35 2.56 -5.97 -15.49
CA LYS A 35 1.90 -6.14 -16.79
C LYS A 35 1.89 -4.86 -17.61
N GLY A 36 2.43 -3.78 -17.06
CA GLY A 36 2.45 -2.49 -17.74
C GLY A 36 1.19 -1.68 -17.57
N GLN A 37 0.29 -2.08 -16.70
CA GLN A 37 -0.91 -1.30 -16.39
C GLN A 37 -0.58 -0.25 -15.35
N ASN A 38 -1.18 0.91 -15.49
CA ASN A 38 -0.96 2.05 -14.61
C ASN A 38 -2.27 2.53 -14.04
N GLU A 39 -2.21 3.02 -12.81
CA GLU A 39 -3.36 3.64 -12.16
C GLU A 39 -2.88 4.82 -11.36
N ILE A 40 -3.63 5.94 -11.41
CA ILE A 40 -3.33 7.12 -10.60
C ILE A 40 -4.15 7.02 -9.33
N ILE A 41 -3.47 7.10 -8.19
CA ILE A 41 -4.12 7.04 -6.88
C ILE A 41 -3.75 8.29 -6.10
N THR A 42 -4.73 8.93 -5.48
CA THR A 42 -4.50 10.05 -4.57
C THR A 42 -4.17 9.50 -3.20
N VAL A 43 -3.03 9.89 -2.66
CA VAL A 43 -2.54 9.41 -1.37
C VAL A 43 -3.24 10.19 -0.24
N HIS A 44 -3.60 9.48 0.82
CA HIS A 44 -4.17 10.05 2.02
C HIS A 44 -3.14 9.94 3.15
N GLY A 45 -2.59 11.05 3.58
CA GLY A 45 -1.56 11.10 4.59
C GLY A 45 -0.17 11.18 4.01
N ASP A 46 0.81 11.38 4.86
CA ASP A 46 2.21 11.48 4.47
C ASP A 46 2.83 10.09 4.44
N VAL A 47 3.46 9.71 3.31
CA VAL A 47 4.01 8.37 3.14
C VAL A 47 5.49 8.46 2.82
N PRO A 48 6.36 7.98 3.73
CA PRO A 48 7.80 8.00 3.49
C PRO A 48 8.20 7.07 2.34
N TYR A 49 9.35 7.35 1.75
CA TYR A 49 9.93 6.50 0.71
C TYR A 49 10.03 5.05 1.20
N GLY A 50 9.62 4.13 0.35
CA GLY A 50 9.73 2.70 0.66
C GLY A 50 8.55 2.14 1.46
N HIS A 51 7.65 3.00 1.91
CA HIS A 51 6.45 2.57 2.61
C HIS A 51 5.33 2.29 1.62
N LYS A 52 4.18 1.82 2.09
CA LYS A 52 3.13 1.33 1.19
C LYS A 52 1.82 2.06 1.37
N ILE A 53 1.05 2.07 0.28
CA ILE A 53 -0.31 2.60 0.27
C ILE A 53 -1.29 1.51 -0.15
N ALA A 54 -2.55 1.65 0.24
CA ALA A 54 -3.60 0.72 -0.15
C ALA A 54 -4.01 0.95 -1.61
N LEU A 55 -4.18 -0.12 -2.35
CA LEU A 55 -4.64 -0.09 -3.74
C LEU A 55 -6.16 -0.15 -3.84
N CYS A 56 -6.83 -0.51 -2.76
CA CYS A 56 -8.28 -0.60 -2.68
C CYS A 56 -8.68 -0.46 -1.22
N ASP A 57 -9.98 -0.37 -0.98
CA ASP A 57 -10.47 -0.37 0.39
C ASP A 57 -10.21 -1.73 1.02
N ILE A 58 -9.67 -1.74 2.23
CA ILE A 58 -9.37 -2.96 2.98
C ILE A 58 -10.11 -2.86 4.31
N HIS A 59 -10.97 -3.83 4.60
CA HIS A 59 -11.75 -3.83 5.82
C HIS A 59 -10.95 -4.41 6.97
N LYS A 60 -11.26 -3.97 8.18
CA LYS A 60 -10.66 -4.51 9.40
C LYS A 60 -10.78 -6.04 9.39
N GLY A 61 -9.67 -6.73 9.62
CA GLY A 61 -9.59 -8.19 9.63
C GLY A 61 -9.26 -8.81 8.29
N GLU A 62 -9.24 -8.03 7.22
CA GLU A 62 -8.87 -8.55 5.91
C GLU A 62 -7.35 -8.64 5.78
N GLN A 63 -6.91 -9.58 4.94
CA GLN A 63 -5.49 -9.78 4.67
C GLN A 63 -4.89 -8.62 3.91
N ILE A 64 -3.65 -8.30 4.25
CA ILE A 64 -2.83 -7.38 3.46
C ILE A 64 -1.80 -8.22 2.73
N THR A 65 -1.80 -8.08 1.40
CA THR A 65 -0.99 -8.91 0.50
C THR A 65 0.03 -8.05 -0.22
N LYS A 66 1.28 -8.46 -0.17
CA LYS A 66 2.38 -7.81 -0.86
C LYS A 66 3.30 -8.89 -1.43
N TYR A 67 3.72 -8.71 -2.68
CA TYR A 67 4.52 -9.72 -3.41
C TYR A 67 3.82 -11.07 -3.50
N GLY A 68 2.49 -11.04 -3.58
CA GLY A 68 1.70 -12.25 -3.64
C GLY A 68 1.57 -13.01 -2.32
N GLU A 69 2.09 -12.46 -1.23
CA GLU A 69 2.08 -13.10 0.08
C GLU A 69 1.31 -12.27 1.09
N GLU A 70 0.64 -12.96 1.99
CA GLU A 70 -0.01 -12.31 3.12
C GLU A 70 1.05 -11.81 4.09
N ILE A 71 1.10 -10.49 4.30
CA ILE A 71 2.07 -9.89 5.21
C ILE A 71 1.47 -9.50 6.55
N GLY A 72 0.16 -9.50 6.64
CA GLY A 72 -0.53 -9.15 7.88
C GLY A 72 -2.02 -9.01 7.65
N VAL A 73 -2.70 -8.47 8.66
CA VAL A 73 -4.13 -8.19 8.60
C VAL A 73 -4.38 -6.72 8.96
N ALA A 74 -5.42 -6.15 8.38
CA ALA A 74 -5.82 -4.79 8.71
C ALA A 74 -6.41 -4.74 10.11
N THR A 75 -5.96 -3.78 10.91
CA THR A 75 -6.46 -3.58 12.29
C THR A 75 -7.50 -2.48 12.36
N ALA A 76 -7.77 -1.83 11.24
CA ALA A 76 -8.77 -0.77 11.11
C ALA A 76 -9.24 -0.73 9.66
N GLU A 77 -10.30 0.03 9.41
CA GLU A 77 -10.73 0.28 8.03
C GLU A 77 -9.67 1.09 7.31
N ILE A 78 -9.29 0.63 6.13
CA ILE A 78 -8.27 1.28 5.28
C ILE A 78 -8.97 1.64 3.98
N LYS A 79 -8.77 2.86 3.53
CA LYS A 79 -9.34 3.32 2.26
C LYS A 79 -8.26 3.33 1.18
N LYS A 80 -8.68 3.19 -0.07
CA LYS A 80 -7.78 3.29 -1.21
C LYS A 80 -6.94 4.56 -1.11
N GLY A 81 -5.63 4.42 -1.19
CA GLY A 81 -4.70 5.55 -1.07
C GLY A 81 -4.18 5.80 0.33
N ASP A 82 -4.74 5.13 1.34
CA ASP A 82 -4.29 5.31 2.72
C ASP A 82 -2.88 4.73 2.92
N TYR A 83 -2.13 5.39 3.77
CA TYR A 83 -0.84 4.89 4.23
C TYR A 83 -1.05 3.62 5.05
N VAL A 84 -0.39 2.54 4.66
CA VAL A 84 -0.50 1.25 5.34
C VAL A 84 0.81 0.97 6.08
N HIS A 85 0.74 0.89 7.39
CA HIS A 85 1.91 0.64 8.23
C HIS A 85 1.43 0.07 9.57
N VAL A 86 2.31 0.02 10.56
CA VAL A 86 2.01 -0.63 11.85
C VAL A 86 0.82 -0.03 12.58
N HIS A 87 0.41 1.19 12.24
CA HIS A 87 -0.75 1.82 12.88
C HIS A 87 -2.09 1.19 12.43
N ASN A 88 -2.14 0.53 11.28
CA ASN A 88 -3.34 -0.09 10.74
C ASN A 88 -3.11 -1.49 10.17
N LEU A 89 -1.92 -2.05 10.40
CA LEU A 89 -1.56 -3.38 9.94
C LEU A 89 -0.91 -4.14 11.09
N ASP A 90 -1.40 -5.35 11.35
CA ASP A 90 -0.78 -6.27 12.31
C ASP A 90 0.01 -7.29 11.50
N SER A 91 1.33 -7.24 11.64
CA SER A 91 2.22 -8.08 10.84
C SER A 91 2.09 -9.55 11.27
N MET A 92 2.01 -10.43 10.29
CA MET A 92 2.02 -11.87 10.57
C MET A 92 3.28 -12.29 11.30
N ARG A 93 4.41 -11.66 10.96
CA ARG A 93 5.68 -11.99 11.61
C ARG A 93 5.77 -11.49 13.04
N GLY A 94 5.05 -10.44 13.36
CA GLY A 94 5.06 -9.88 14.71
C GLY A 94 4.13 -10.58 15.67
N ARG A 95 3.38 -11.58 15.21
CA ARG A 95 2.44 -12.33 16.03
C ARG A 95 3.14 -13.56 16.57
N GLY A 96 3.85 -13.38 17.67
CA GLY A 96 4.74 -14.40 18.20
C GLY A 96 4.12 -15.73 18.57
N ASP A 97 2.82 -15.84 18.52
CA ASP A 97 2.08 -17.06 18.79
C ASP A 97 1.91 -17.96 17.57
N LEU A 98 2.41 -17.55 16.47
CA LEU A 98 2.26 -18.28 15.21
C LEU A 98 3.41 -19.24 14.96
#